data_7261027a7a132e31d2df9089115a4bc7
#
_entry.id   7261027a7a132e31d2df9089115a4bc7
#
_cell.length_a   1.000
_cell.length_b   1.000
_cell.length_c   1.000
_cell.angle_alpha   90.00
_cell.angle_beta   90.00
_cell.angle_gamma   90.00
#
_symmetry.space_group_name_H-M   'P 1'
#
loop_
_entity.id
_entity.type
_entity.pdbx_description
1 polymer ?
#
loop_
_entity_poly.entity_id
_entity_poly.type
_entity_poly.pdbx_seq_one_letter_code
_entity_poly.pdbx_strand_id
1 'polypeptide(L)'
;MSEIKHIWIVLTVLVVTALFAETTTRFFVPGKLLNAYKKKYGGQAVRRLDSLLAMMEKQSGLPEEQIVINVNNFYNQLEYRSDQKTWNKSDYWASRLEFLGRGQGDCEDFAVAKFLTMMQLGVPGEKIFLTYVRARGFPEPAHLVATYYKNLGTVPFVLDNYIKKILPATQRPDLVPVYSFTARDLYIQKQHGLGKRVSRGLLKNQLKLKAIDLEIQEIKH
;
A
#
# COMPACT_ATOMS: atom_id res chain seq x y z
N MET A 1 57.38 -16.10 -55.17
CA MET A 1 55.99 -15.67 -55.39
C MET A 1 55.12 -16.42 -54.41
N SER A 2 54.73 -15.70 -53.38
CA SER A 2 53.99 -16.23 -52.20
C SER A 2 52.57 -15.70 -52.26
N GLU A 3 51.62 -16.59 -52.45
CA GLU A 3 50.19 -16.24 -52.42
C GLU A 3 49.71 -16.14 -50.99
N ILE A 4 49.27 -14.93 -50.60
CA ILE A 4 48.66 -14.68 -49.30
C ILE A 4 47.14 -15.00 -49.47
N LYS A 5 46.69 -16.10 -48.90
CA LYS A 5 45.27 -16.43 -48.83
C LYS A 5 44.62 -15.60 -47.72
N HIS A 6 43.73 -14.68 -48.10
CA HIS A 6 42.92 -13.93 -47.15
C HIS A 6 41.80 -14.81 -46.61
N ILE A 7 41.91 -15.19 -45.33
CA ILE A 7 40.84 -15.88 -44.58
C ILE A 7 39.88 -14.80 -44.05
N TRP A 8 38.68 -14.73 -44.60
CA TRP A 8 37.59 -13.92 -44.06
C TRP A 8 36.98 -14.67 -42.88
N ILE A 9 37.22 -14.18 -41.66
CA ILE A 9 36.52 -14.65 -40.44
C ILE A 9 35.17 -13.89 -40.39
N VAL A 10 34.09 -14.60 -40.74
CA VAL A 10 32.72 -14.11 -40.55
C VAL A 10 32.41 -14.24 -39.04
N LEU A 11 32.43 -13.13 -38.33
CA LEU A 11 32.01 -13.08 -36.95
C LEU A 11 30.46 -13.03 -36.90
N THR A 12 29.83 -14.19 -36.72
CA THR A 12 28.38 -14.28 -36.46
C THR A 12 28.12 -13.84 -35.00
N VAL A 13 27.67 -12.63 -34.84
CA VAL A 13 27.15 -12.14 -33.57
C VAL A 13 25.79 -12.76 -33.33
N LEU A 14 25.72 -13.78 -32.49
CA LEU A 14 24.47 -14.36 -31.98
C LEU A 14 23.86 -13.35 -31.00
N VAL A 15 22.93 -12.54 -31.45
CA VAL A 15 22.08 -11.73 -30.59
C VAL A 15 21.09 -12.67 -29.90
N VAL A 16 21.43 -13.09 -28.68
CA VAL A 16 20.50 -13.80 -27.80
C VAL A 16 19.53 -12.74 -27.27
N THR A 17 18.39 -12.57 -27.93
CA THR A 17 17.26 -11.85 -27.37
C THR A 17 16.68 -12.73 -26.26
N ALA A 18 17.07 -12.46 -25.01
CA ALA A 18 16.37 -13.03 -23.86
C ALA A 18 14.95 -12.47 -23.88
N LEU A 19 13.99 -13.28 -24.31
CA LEU A 19 12.57 -13.06 -24.08
C LEU A 19 12.35 -13.13 -22.56
N PHE A 20 12.43 -11.99 -21.89
CA PHE A 20 11.87 -11.87 -20.55
C PHE A 20 10.35 -12.03 -20.70
N ALA A 21 9.83 -13.21 -20.40
CA ALA A 21 8.40 -13.37 -20.21
C ALA A 21 8.02 -12.41 -19.04
N GLU A 22 7.33 -11.32 -19.37
CA GLU A 22 6.73 -10.47 -18.35
C GLU A 22 5.74 -11.34 -17.58
N THR A 23 6.10 -11.70 -16.34
CA THR A 23 5.18 -12.38 -15.43
C THR A 23 4.06 -11.41 -15.12
N THR A 24 2.92 -11.57 -15.78
CA THR A 24 1.72 -10.77 -15.50
C THR A 24 1.08 -11.26 -14.20
N THR A 25 1.07 -10.42 -13.19
CA THR A 25 0.33 -10.69 -11.95
C THR A 25 -1.10 -10.20 -12.13
N ARG A 26 -2.07 -11.08 -11.91
CA ARG A 26 -3.49 -10.74 -11.95
C ARG A 26 -4.07 -10.74 -10.53
N PHE A 27 -4.85 -9.72 -10.23
CA PHE A 27 -5.57 -9.58 -8.97
C PHE A 27 -7.08 -9.78 -9.18
N PHE A 28 -7.74 -10.45 -8.23
CA PHE A 28 -9.17 -10.71 -8.34
C PHE A 28 -9.81 -10.89 -6.96
N VAL A 29 -11.13 -10.75 -6.93
CA VAL A 29 -11.97 -11.13 -5.79
C VAL A 29 -12.74 -12.39 -6.15
N PRO A 30 -12.75 -13.43 -5.29
CA PRO A 30 -13.49 -14.67 -5.58
C PRO A 30 -14.95 -14.42 -5.93
N GLY A 31 -15.47 -15.08 -6.95
CA GLY A 31 -16.79 -14.80 -7.55
C GLY A 31 -17.94 -14.79 -6.56
N LYS A 32 -17.95 -15.69 -5.56
CA LYS A 32 -18.96 -15.70 -4.49
C LYS A 32 -18.92 -14.40 -3.67
N LEU A 33 -17.71 -13.94 -3.32
CA LEU A 33 -17.52 -12.70 -2.55
C LEU A 33 -17.86 -11.47 -3.41
N LEU A 34 -17.45 -11.47 -4.69
CA LEU A 34 -17.78 -10.40 -5.63
C LEU A 34 -19.30 -10.24 -5.81
N ASN A 35 -20.03 -11.33 -5.94
CA ASN A 35 -21.51 -11.31 -6.04
C ASN A 35 -22.16 -10.72 -4.78
N ALA A 36 -21.70 -11.13 -3.60
CA ALA A 36 -22.17 -10.59 -2.33
C ALA A 36 -21.85 -9.09 -2.21
N TYR A 37 -20.63 -8.69 -2.61
CA TYR A 37 -20.17 -7.31 -2.65
C TYR A 37 -21.04 -6.45 -3.57
N LYS A 38 -21.29 -6.90 -4.81
CA LYS A 38 -22.17 -6.22 -5.77
C LYS A 38 -23.59 -6.05 -5.23
N LYS A 39 -24.14 -7.09 -4.60
CA LYS A 39 -25.48 -7.05 -3.98
C LYS A 39 -25.52 -6.02 -2.84
N LYS A 40 -24.48 -5.95 -2.01
CA LYS A 40 -24.41 -5.10 -0.81
C LYS A 40 -24.15 -3.62 -1.15
N TYR A 41 -23.26 -3.34 -2.10
CA TYR A 41 -22.73 -1.99 -2.35
C TYR A 41 -23.07 -1.40 -3.73
N GLY A 42 -23.59 -2.22 -4.64
CA GLY A 42 -24.05 -1.76 -5.95
C GLY A 42 -22.95 -1.54 -6.99
N GLY A 43 -23.34 -1.05 -8.17
CA GLY A 43 -22.46 -0.95 -9.34
C GLY A 43 -21.33 0.07 -9.20
N GLN A 44 -21.52 1.17 -8.46
CA GLN A 44 -20.43 2.13 -8.23
C GLN A 44 -19.29 1.53 -7.42
N ALA A 45 -19.60 0.71 -6.42
CA ALA A 45 -18.61 0.00 -5.64
C ALA A 45 -17.81 -0.98 -6.50
N VAL A 46 -18.49 -1.70 -7.41
CA VAL A 46 -17.82 -2.59 -8.38
C VAL A 46 -16.85 -1.81 -9.25
N ARG A 47 -17.24 -0.66 -9.79
CA ARG A 47 -16.33 0.19 -10.59
C ARG A 47 -15.10 0.66 -9.81
N ARG A 48 -15.25 1.01 -8.51
CA ARG A 48 -14.10 1.36 -7.65
C ARG A 48 -13.16 0.17 -7.44
N LEU A 49 -13.73 -1.02 -7.23
CA LEU A 49 -12.96 -2.26 -7.10
C LEU A 49 -12.22 -2.59 -8.40
N ASP A 50 -12.91 -2.56 -9.55
CA ASP A 50 -12.28 -2.81 -10.86
C ASP A 50 -11.14 -1.82 -11.14
N SER A 51 -11.32 -0.55 -10.75
CA SER A 51 -10.27 0.48 -10.86
C SER A 51 -9.08 0.18 -9.96
N LEU A 52 -9.29 -0.35 -8.74
CA LEU A 52 -8.20 -0.79 -7.88
C LEU A 52 -7.44 -1.96 -8.50
N LEU A 53 -8.15 -3.01 -8.93
CA LEU A 53 -7.55 -4.20 -9.52
C LEU A 53 -6.73 -3.84 -10.77
N ALA A 54 -7.29 -3.02 -11.66
CA ALA A 54 -6.60 -2.52 -12.84
C ALA A 54 -5.37 -1.65 -12.50
N MET A 55 -5.45 -0.83 -11.43
CA MET A 55 -4.29 -0.09 -10.94
C MET A 55 -3.23 -1.05 -10.43
N MET A 56 -3.59 -2.06 -9.64
CA MET A 56 -2.66 -3.04 -9.07
C MET A 56 -1.94 -3.84 -10.17
N GLU A 57 -2.66 -4.29 -11.20
CA GLU A 57 -2.08 -5.04 -12.34
C GLU A 57 -1.01 -4.21 -13.08
N LYS A 58 -1.20 -2.90 -13.18
CA LYS A 58 -0.24 -1.99 -13.84
C LYS A 58 1.02 -1.70 -13.01
N GLN A 59 1.13 -2.22 -11.78
CA GLN A 59 2.31 -1.98 -10.93
C GLN A 59 3.45 -2.96 -11.19
N SER A 60 3.21 -4.04 -11.94
CA SER A 60 4.26 -5.04 -12.23
C SER A 60 5.49 -4.37 -12.86
N GLY A 61 6.66 -4.64 -12.29
CA GLY A 61 7.92 -4.08 -12.77
C GLY A 61 8.18 -2.59 -12.47
N LEU A 62 7.25 -1.89 -11.82
CA LEU A 62 7.49 -0.50 -11.44
C LEU A 62 8.44 -0.39 -10.23
N PRO A 63 9.24 0.70 -10.17
CA PRO A 63 10.01 1.02 -8.98
C PRO A 63 9.13 1.14 -7.74
N GLU A 64 9.65 0.71 -6.58
CA GLU A 64 8.93 0.69 -5.29
C GLU A 64 8.30 2.06 -4.95
N GLU A 65 9.04 3.15 -5.16
CA GLU A 65 8.54 4.50 -4.90
C GLU A 65 7.34 4.87 -5.79
N GLN A 66 7.32 4.38 -7.03
CA GLN A 66 6.20 4.63 -7.93
C GLN A 66 4.96 3.87 -7.48
N ILE A 67 5.11 2.63 -6.98
CA ILE A 67 4.02 1.86 -6.38
C ILE A 67 3.44 2.62 -5.18
N VAL A 68 4.28 3.12 -4.29
CA VAL A 68 3.89 3.91 -3.11
C VAL A 68 3.08 5.15 -3.51
N ILE A 69 3.54 5.88 -4.54
CA ILE A 69 2.84 7.06 -5.06
C ILE A 69 1.48 6.69 -5.65
N ASN A 70 1.42 5.66 -6.47
CA ASN A 70 0.19 5.25 -7.17
C ASN A 70 -0.87 4.76 -6.17
N VAL A 71 -0.48 3.97 -5.18
CA VAL A 71 -1.36 3.49 -4.11
C VAL A 71 -1.90 4.65 -3.27
N ASN A 72 -1.03 5.59 -2.87
CA ASN A 72 -1.47 6.76 -2.12
C ASN A 72 -2.48 7.59 -2.90
N ASN A 73 -2.18 7.87 -4.18
CA ASN A 73 -3.04 8.68 -5.04
C ASN A 73 -4.38 8.00 -5.31
N PHE A 74 -4.40 6.67 -5.46
CA PHE A 74 -5.64 5.92 -5.66
C PHE A 74 -6.59 6.09 -4.47
N TYR A 75 -6.14 5.75 -3.25
CA TYR A 75 -7.02 5.82 -2.08
C TYR A 75 -7.40 7.25 -1.71
N ASN A 76 -6.53 8.23 -1.92
CA ASN A 76 -6.83 9.63 -1.65
C ASN A 76 -7.86 10.28 -2.59
N GLN A 77 -8.44 9.54 -3.53
CA GLN A 77 -9.62 9.94 -4.30
C GLN A 77 -10.93 9.67 -3.54
N LEU A 78 -10.90 8.81 -2.53
CA LEU A 78 -12.07 8.49 -1.71
C LEU A 78 -12.38 9.62 -0.72
N GLU A 79 -13.60 9.63 -0.20
CA GLU A 79 -14.07 10.66 0.73
C GLU A 79 -13.68 10.32 2.17
N TYR A 80 -13.18 11.33 2.90
CA TYR A 80 -13.02 11.19 4.36
C TYR A 80 -14.37 11.31 5.05
N ARG A 81 -14.69 10.33 5.89
CA ARG A 81 -15.90 10.34 6.70
C ARG A 81 -15.74 9.49 7.94
N SER A 82 -16.13 10.03 9.10
CA SER A 82 -15.97 9.33 10.37
C SER A 82 -16.77 8.03 10.45
N ASP A 83 -16.32 7.12 11.26
CA ASP A 83 -16.96 5.83 11.54
C ASP A 83 -18.40 5.97 11.99
N GLN A 84 -18.68 6.94 12.86
CA GLN A 84 -20.05 7.20 13.33
C GLN A 84 -20.99 7.49 12.17
N LYS A 85 -20.52 8.24 11.15
CA LYS A 85 -21.34 8.59 9.98
C LYS A 85 -21.37 7.47 8.93
N THR A 86 -20.30 6.71 8.79
CA THR A 86 -20.16 5.66 7.77
C THR A 86 -20.75 4.33 8.21
N TRP A 87 -20.52 3.96 9.48
CA TRP A 87 -20.81 2.63 10.02
C TRP A 87 -21.79 2.63 11.20
N ASN A 88 -22.15 3.80 11.74
CA ASN A 88 -22.87 3.96 13.00
C ASN A 88 -22.15 3.26 14.18
N LYS A 89 -20.83 3.37 14.18
CA LYS A 89 -19.92 2.81 15.20
C LYS A 89 -18.92 3.86 15.62
N SER A 90 -18.35 3.73 16.82
CA SER A 90 -17.38 4.69 17.36
C SER A 90 -15.93 4.42 16.90
N ASP A 91 -15.63 3.20 16.46
CA ASP A 91 -14.28 2.73 16.05
C ASP A 91 -14.47 1.44 15.24
N TYR A 92 -14.37 1.54 13.91
CA TYR A 92 -14.56 0.43 12.99
C TYR A 92 -13.51 0.45 11.90
N TRP A 93 -12.68 -0.55 11.87
CA TRP A 93 -11.67 -0.74 10.82
C TRP A 93 -12.28 -1.52 9.68
N ALA A 94 -12.60 -0.83 8.60
CA ALA A 94 -13.17 -1.46 7.42
C ALA A 94 -12.12 -2.30 6.67
N SER A 95 -12.59 -3.41 6.08
CA SER A 95 -11.78 -4.10 5.08
C SER A 95 -11.61 -3.25 3.82
N ARG A 96 -10.65 -3.60 2.95
CA ARG A 96 -10.48 -2.91 1.66
C ARG A 96 -11.75 -2.92 0.82
N LEU A 97 -12.47 -4.06 0.78
CA LEU A 97 -13.75 -4.15 0.06
C LEU A 97 -14.84 -3.30 0.72
N GLU A 98 -14.92 -3.27 2.03
CA GLU A 98 -15.89 -2.42 2.72
C GLU A 98 -15.61 -0.94 2.48
N PHE A 99 -14.37 -0.50 2.60
CA PHE A 99 -13.94 0.87 2.32
C PHE A 99 -14.25 1.28 0.88
N LEU A 100 -13.86 0.47 -0.12
CA LEU A 100 -14.23 0.69 -1.52
C LEU A 100 -15.74 0.62 -1.74
N GLY A 101 -16.43 -0.27 -1.03
CA GLY A 101 -17.88 -0.45 -1.08
C GLY A 101 -18.62 0.82 -0.71
N ARG A 102 -18.22 1.46 0.38
CA ARG A 102 -18.77 2.74 0.82
C ARG A 102 -18.23 3.91 -0.03
N GLY A 103 -17.00 3.83 -0.52
CA GLY A 103 -16.29 4.93 -1.19
C GLY A 103 -15.89 6.05 -0.24
N GLN A 104 -15.97 5.81 1.05
CA GLN A 104 -15.68 6.73 2.13
C GLN A 104 -15.28 5.98 3.40
N GLY A 105 -14.44 6.58 4.23
CA GLY A 105 -13.96 6.05 5.50
C GLY A 105 -13.11 7.07 6.25
N ASP A 106 -12.58 6.70 7.40
CA ASP A 106 -11.73 7.59 8.20
C ASP A 106 -10.24 7.24 8.11
N CYS A 107 -9.42 7.78 8.99
CA CYS A 107 -7.96 7.72 8.84
C CYS A 107 -7.41 6.29 8.81
N GLU A 108 -7.95 5.38 9.64
CA GLU A 108 -7.50 3.99 9.66
C GLU A 108 -7.88 3.23 8.40
N ASP A 109 -9.04 3.49 7.80
CA ASP A 109 -9.46 2.85 6.56
C ASP A 109 -8.50 3.22 5.43
N PHE A 110 -8.13 4.50 5.32
CA PHE A 110 -7.11 4.95 4.35
C PHE A 110 -5.73 4.33 4.62
N ALA A 111 -5.27 4.39 5.86
CA ALA A 111 -3.93 3.93 6.21
C ALA A 111 -3.77 2.42 6.00
N VAL A 112 -4.76 1.62 6.46
CA VAL A 112 -4.77 0.17 6.35
C VAL A 112 -4.88 -0.26 4.88
N ALA A 113 -5.78 0.35 4.11
CA ALA A 113 -5.94 0.02 2.70
C ALA A 113 -4.66 0.29 1.89
N LYS A 114 -3.99 1.43 2.14
CA LYS A 114 -2.68 1.73 1.54
C LYS A 114 -1.62 0.71 1.95
N PHE A 115 -1.51 0.41 3.25
CA PHE A 115 -0.55 -0.55 3.79
C PHE A 115 -0.70 -1.94 3.17
N LEU A 116 -1.91 -2.50 3.18
CA LEU A 116 -2.19 -3.84 2.65
C LEU A 116 -1.95 -3.92 1.14
N THR A 117 -2.34 -2.87 0.39
CA THR A 117 -2.15 -2.84 -1.06
C THR A 117 -0.68 -2.73 -1.43
N MET A 118 0.11 -1.89 -0.75
CA MET A 118 1.56 -1.82 -0.97
C MET A 118 2.25 -3.15 -0.67
N MET A 119 1.88 -3.82 0.45
CA MET A 119 2.42 -5.16 0.76
C MET A 119 2.08 -6.18 -0.32
N GLN A 120 0.86 -6.20 -0.81
CA GLN A 120 0.43 -7.13 -1.84
C GLN A 120 1.11 -6.87 -3.19
N LEU A 121 1.49 -5.61 -3.46
CA LEU A 121 2.27 -5.22 -4.63
C LEU A 121 3.79 -5.44 -4.48
N GLY A 122 4.22 -6.09 -3.40
CA GLY A 122 5.60 -6.49 -3.18
C GLY A 122 6.50 -5.43 -2.56
N VAL A 123 5.97 -4.30 -2.07
CA VAL A 123 6.76 -3.38 -1.25
C VAL A 123 7.14 -4.09 0.05
N PRO A 124 8.44 -4.18 0.41
CA PRO A 124 8.89 -4.95 1.57
C PRO A 124 8.20 -4.50 2.87
N GLY A 125 7.62 -5.46 3.60
CA GLY A 125 6.83 -5.18 4.79
C GLY A 125 7.61 -4.54 5.94
N GLU A 126 8.94 -4.67 5.96
CA GLU A 126 9.84 -3.98 6.89
C GLU A 126 10.03 -2.49 6.55
N LYS A 127 9.62 -2.04 5.37
CA LYS A 127 9.68 -0.63 4.95
C LYS A 127 8.37 0.12 5.14
N ILE A 128 7.26 -0.57 5.43
CA ILE A 128 5.93 0.04 5.53
C ILE A 128 5.36 -0.18 6.94
N PHE A 129 4.84 0.88 7.53
CA PHE A 129 4.25 0.82 8.87
C PHE A 129 2.93 1.59 8.90
N LEU A 130 2.06 1.18 9.82
CA LEU A 130 0.96 2.00 10.30
C LEU A 130 1.48 2.80 11.49
N THR A 131 1.41 4.11 11.40
CA THR A 131 1.96 5.02 12.42
C THR A 131 0.86 5.82 13.06
N TYR A 132 0.69 5.63 14.37
CA TYR A 132 -0.21 6.43 15.19
C TYR A 132 0.45 7.76 15.51
N VAL A 133 -0.24 8.85 15.20
CA VAL A 133 0.25 10.23 15.39
C VAL A 133 -0.77 11.07 16.13
N ARG A 134 -0.31 12.15 16.74
CA ARG A 134 -1.17 13.26 17.16
C ARG A 134 -1.12 14.34 16.09
N ALA A 135 -2.26 14.61 15.46
CA ALA A 135 -2.40 15.61 14.40
C ALA A 135 -2.80 16.96 15.03
N ARG A 136 -1.96 17.98 14.90
CA ARG A 136 -2.20 19.34 15.39
C ARG A 136 -2.95 20.15 14.33
N GLY A 137 -3.97 20.90 14.76
CA GLY A 137 -4.74 21.73 13.83
C GLY A 137 -5.82 20.99 13.03
N PHE A 138 -6.07 19.72 13.34
CA PHE A 138 -7.16 18.93 12.78
C PHE A 138 -8.24 18.65 13.85
N PRO A 139 -9.50 18.43 13.43
CA PRO A 139 -10.61 18.23 14.38
C PRO A 139 -10.41 17.01 15.29
N GLU A 140 -9.80 15.95 14.76
CA GLU A 140 -9.49 14.73 15.49
C GLU A 140 -7.98 14.62 15.69
N PRO A 141 -7.49 14.82 16.96
CA PRO A 141 -6.06 14.79 17.22
C PRO A 141 -5.45 13.39 17.16
N ALA A 142 -6.24 12.35 17.40
CA ALA A 142 -5.82 10.96 17.23
C ALA A 142 -5.90 10.58 15.74
N HIS A 143 -4.77 10.20 15.13
CA HIS A 143 -4.73 9.98 13.69
C HIS A 143 -3.81 8.81 13.33
N LEU A 144 -4.18 8.06 12.29
CA LEU A 144 -3.40 6.95 11.77
C LEU A 144 -2.96 7.25 10.33
N VAL A 145 -1.67 7.10 10.05
CA VAL A 145 -1.11 7.25 8.70
C VAL A 145 -0.30 6.03 8.30
N ALA A 146 -0.20 5.75 7.01
CA ALA A 146 0.82 4.84 6.53
C ALA A 146 2.15 5.59 6.40
N THR A 147 3.26 4.93 6.75
CA THR A 147 4.60 5.48 6.57
C THR A 147 5.47 4.52 5.78
N TYR A 148 6.28 5.07 4.89
CA TYR A 148 7.18 4.32 4.03
C TYR A 148 8.63 4.77 4.23
N TYR A 149 9.53 3.82 4.43
CA TYR A 149 10.97 4.02 4.56
C TYR A 149 11.67 3.55 3.29
N LYS A 150 12.26 4.46 2.51
CA LYS A 150 13.09 4.07 1.36
C LYS A 150 14.25 3.16 1.80
N ASN A 151 14.91 3.56 2.89
CA ASN A 151 15.91 2.77 3.61
C ASN A 151 15.59 2.81 5.10
N LEU A 152 15.70 1.67 5.78
CA LEU A 152 15.53 1.61 7.24
C LEU A 152 16.55 2.53 7.93
N GLY A 153 16.09 3.27 8.95
CA GLY A 153 16.91 4.25 9.68
C GLY A 153 16.94 5.65 9.08
N THR A 154 16.30 5.88 7.91
CA THR A 154 16.11 7.22 7.34
C THR A 154 14.79 7.85 7.81
N VAL A 155 14.56 9.10 7.41
CA VAL A 155 13.28 9.79 7.61
C VAL A 155 12.21 9.12 6.73
N PRO A 156 11.07 8.68 7.29
CA PRO A 156 10.01 8.10 6.50
C PRO A 156 9.23 9.15 5.69
N PHE A 157 8.63 8.68 4.61
CA PHE A 157 7.58 9.40 3.91
C PHE A 157 6.22 9.10 4.53
N VAL A 158 5.38 10.12 4.64
CA VAL A 158 4.04 10.05 5.23
C VAL A 158 3.00 9.99 4.12
N LEU A 159 2.17 8.96 4.15
CA LEU A 159 1.04 8.74 3.24
C LEU A 159 -0.26 9.00 4.01
N ASP A 160 -0.74 10.21 3.93
CA ASP A 160 -1.86 10.72 4.71
C ASP A 160 -3.11 10.93 3.84
N ASN A 161 -4.27 11.00 4.47
CA ASN A 161 -5.53 11.41 3.84
C ASN A 161 -5.86 12.91 4.09
N TYR A 162 -5.35 13.50 5.15
CA TYR A 162 -5.50 14.94 5.41
C TYR A 162 -4.65 15.79 4.48
N ILE A 163 -3.35 15.48 4.37
CA ILE A 163 -2.46 16.06 3.37
C ILE A 163 -2.13 14.99 2.33
N LYS A 164 -2.82 15.05 1.19
CA LYS A 164 -2.78 14.01 0.15
C LYS A 164 -1.41 13.83 -0.51
N LYS A 165 -0.57 14.88 -0.48
CA LYS A 165 0.80 14.84 -1.00
C LYS A 165 1.68 14.02 -0.07
N ILE A 166 2.46 13.08 -0.63
CA ILE A 166 3.48 12.36 0.12
C ILE A 166 4.60 13.33 0.49
N LEU A 167 4.89 13.48 1.77
CA LEU A 167 5.94 14.35 2.30
C LEU A 167 6.82 13.56 3.27
N PRO A 168 8.12 13.88 3.35
CA PRO A 168 8.97 13.35 4.42
C PRO A 168 8.45 13.83 5.79
N ALA A 169 8.59 13.01 6.82
CA ALA A 169 8.10 13.31 8.17
C ALA A 169 8.66 14.64 8.73
N THR A 170 9.84 15.05 8.30
CA THR A 170 10.43 16.36 8.67
C THR A 170 9.66 17.56 8.11
N GLN A 171 8.86 17.37 7.08
CA GLN A 171 7.98 18.39 6.48
C GLN A 171 6.54 18.30 6.99
N ARG A 172 6.30 17.49 8.03
CA ARG A 172 5.00 17.30 8.68
C ARG A 172 5.08 17.67 10.18
N PRO A 173 5.36 18.94 10.51
CA PRO A 173 5.44 19.40 11.90
C PRO A 173 4.08 19.38 12.61
N ASP A 174 3.00 19.26 11.86
CA ASP A 174 1.63 19.03 12.31
C ASP A 174 1.43 17.64 12.94
N LEU A 175 2.28 16.65 12.62
CA LEU A 175 2.17 15.30 13.12
C LEU A 175 3.22 14.98 14.19
N VAL A 176 2.76 14.56 15.36
CA VAL A 176 3.63 14.08 16.44
C VAL A 176 3.51 12.56 16.51
N PRO A 177 4.52 11.80 16.07
CA PRO A 177 4.47 10.35 16.07
C PRO A 177 4.51 9.78 17.50
N VAL A 178 3.72 8.74 17.75
CA VAL A 178 3.62 8.06 19.05
C VAL A 178 4.22 6.66 18.96
N TYR A 179 3.66 5.81 18.10
CA TYR A 179 4.17 4.47 17.82
C TYR A 179 3.86 4.05 16.38
N SER A 180 4.66 3.12 15.87
CA SER A 180 4.42 2.46 14.60
C SER A 180 4.30 0.96 14.78
N PHE A 181 3.50 0.32 13.93
CA PHE A 181 3.30 -1.12 13.99
C PHE A 181 3.08 -1.73 12.59
N THR A 182 3.31 -3.01 12.51
CA THR A 182 2.91 -3.89 11.41
C THR A 182 2.00 -4.99 11.97
N ALA A 183 1.60 -5.94 11.16
CA ALA A 183 0.87 -7.11 11.65
C ALA A 183 1.66 -7.95 12.69
N ARG A 184 2.98 -7.76 12.81
CA ARG A 184 3.88 -8.57 13.66
C ARG A 184 4.58 -7.78 14.75
N ASP A 185 4.92 -6.53 14.50
CA ASP A 185 5.87 -5.75 15.29
C ASP A 185 5.29 -4.41 15.72
N LEU A 186 5.73 -3.96 16.90
CA LEU A 186 5.41 -2.66 17.48
C LEU A 186 6.72 -1.92 17.80
N TYR A 187 6.78 -0.65 17.41
CA TYR A 187 7.91 0.25 17.64
C TYR A 187 7.45 1.54 18.31
N ILE A 188 8.14 1.97 19.36
CA ILE A 188 8.01 3.34 19.84
C ILE A 188 8.68 4.25 18.83
N GLN A 189 8.05 5.37 18.47
CA GLN A 189 8.65 6.32 17.54
C GLN A 189 9.67 7.21 18.23
N LYS A 190 10.75 7.54 17.49
CA LYS A 190 11.62 8.67 17.74
C LYS A 190 11.16 9.85 16.90
N GLN A 191 11.68 11.04 17.21
CA GLN A 191 11.28 12.28 16.51
C GLN A 191 11.45 12.21 14.98
N HIS A 192 12.37 11.38 14.47
CA HIS A 192 12.67 11.25 13.03
C HIS A 192 12.83 9.79 12.56
N GLY A 193 12.08 8.86 13.12
CA GLY A 193 12.10 7.47 12.63
C GLY A 193 11.76 6.41 13.68
N LEU A 194 11.95 5.13 13.29
CA LEU A 194 11.69 4.00 14.18
C LEU A 194 12.60 4.02 15.39
N GLY A 195 12.01 3.92 16.56
CA GLY A 195 12.69 3.75 17.82
C GLY A 195 12.88 2.28 18.21
N LYS A 196 12.84 2.02 19.53
CA LYS A 196 13.01 0.67 20.08
C LYS A 196 11.79 -0.20 19.72
N ARG A 197 12.04 -1.41 19.22
CA ARG A 197 11.03 -2.47 19.14
C ARG A 197 10.63 -2.90 20.55
N VAL A 198 9.34 -2.82 20.87
CA VAL A 198 8.90 -2.97 22.27
C VAL A 198 8.45 -4.39 22.56
N SER A 199 7.82 -5.07 21.63
CA SER A 199 7.28 -6.41 21.90
C SER A 199 6.80 -7.10 20.61
N ARG A 200 6.75 -8.44 20.64
CA ARG A 200 5.94 -9.27 19.74
C ARG A 200 4.53 -9.49 20.31
N GLY A 201 4.06 -8.63 21.20
CA GLY A 201 2.71 -8.68 21.72
C GLY A 201 1.72 -8.13 20.71
N LEU A 202 0.60 -8.83 20.52
CA LEU A 202 -0.46 -8.38 19.63
C LEU A 202 -1.26 -7.27 20.32
N LEU A 203 -1.10 -6.03 19.86
CA LEU A 203 -2.05 -4.96 20.18
C LEU A 203 -3.43 -5.29 19.57
N LYS A 204 -4.50 -4.77 20.20
CA LYS A 204 -5.86 -4.87 19.66
C LYS A 204 -5.93 -4.48 18.18
N ASN A 205 -5.20 -3.45 17.77
CA ASN A 205 -5.12 -2.97 16.39
C ASN A 205 -4.41 -3.94 15.44
N GLN A 206 -3.41 -4.70 15.91
CA GLN A 206 -2.76 -5.74 15.12
C GLN A 206 -3.68 -6.94 14.89
N LEU A 207 -4.55 -7.25 15.86
CA LEU A 207 -5.59 -8.28 15.70
C LEU A 207 -6.64 -7.85 14.67
N LYS A 208 -7.07 -6.59 14.70
CA LYS A 208 -7.96 -6.02 13.68
C LYS A 208 -7.33 -6.12 12.30
N LEU A 209 -6.07 -5.72 12.14
CA LEU A 209 -5.33 -5.78 10.87
C LEU A 209 -5.25 -7.21 10.30
N LYS A 210 -5.01 -8.21 11.14
CA LYS A 210 -4.96 -9.62 10.70
C LYS A 210 -6.30 -10.15 10.21
N ALA A 211 -7.42 -9.65 10.75
CA ALA A 211 -8.75 -10.08 10.36
C ALA A 211 -9.20 -9.54 8.98
N ILE A 212 -8.51 -8.51 8.47
CA ILE A 212 -8.92 -7.77 7.25
C ILE A 212 -8.28 -8.34 5.96
N ASP A 213 -7.27 -9.23 6.05
CA ASP A 213 -6.22 -9.40 5.02
C ASP A 213 -6.49 -10.41 3.88
N LEU A 214 -7.68 -10.90 3.61
CA LEU A 214 -7.83 -12.03 2.66
C LEU A 214 -8.84 -11.83 1.52
N GLU A 215 -9.25 -10.60 1.23
CA GLU A 215 -10.34 -10.37 0.28
C GLU A 215 -9.90 -10.30 -1.19
N ILE A 216 -8.70 -9.78 -1.46
CA ILE A 216 -8.15 -9.68 -2.82
C ILE A 216 -7.06 -10.73 -2.98
N GLN A 217 -7.21 -11.59 -3.97
CA GLN A 217 -6.28 -12.66 -4.30
C GLN A 217 -5.41 -12.31 -5.51
N GLU A 218 -4.25 -12.97 -5.65
CA GLU A 218 -3.35 -12.81 -6.79
C GLU A 218 -3.05 -14.15 -7.45
N ILE A 219 -2.87 -14.12 -8.77
CA ILE A 219 -2.33 -15.22 -9.57
C ILE A 219 -1.16 -14.65 -10.37
N LYS A 220 -0.01 -15.32 -10.31
CA LYS A 220 1.19 -15.02 -11.13
C LYS A 220 1.22 -15.97 -12.31
N HIS A 221 1.32 -15.44 -13.51
CA HIS A 221 1.42 -16.19 -14.77
C HIS A 221 2.80 -16.03 -15.39
#